data_8bc9a6310406f70bc4dd7d672e9b771a
#
_entry.id   8bc9a6310406f70bc4dd7d672e9b771a
#
_cell.length_a   1.000
_cell.length_b   1.000
_cell.length_c   1.000
_cell.angle_alpha   90.00
_cell.angle_beta   90.00
_cell.angle_gamma   90.00
#
_symmetry.space_group_name_H-M   'P 1'
#
loop_
_entity.id
_entity.type
_entity.pdbx_description
1 polymer ?
#
loop_
_entity_poly.entity_id
_entity_poly.type
_entity_poly.pdbx_seq_one_letter_code
_entity_poly.pdbx_strand_id
1 'polypeptide(L)'
;ADAGFVGYDFWKAILDTSHDFMIRIGANVKLIKQLGYAREYDHIVYLWSVKVAKKKMSPLVLRLIVIYDGKQPVYLVTSVLSKQRLSDQQAIEIYRDRWGIELFFRTFKQTFGRTKLRSRSAENAKLELDWSLVALWSICLLGQRELVRAGEAPWQLSPAGAIKAVQATMRNYRVRPESFNEMLYSMLANALL
;
A
#
# COMPACT_ATOMS: atom_id res chain seq x y z
N ALA A 1 -6.01 0.08 4.27
CA ALA A 1 -6.71 -0.13 3.00
C ALA A 1 -7.44 1.14 2.56
N ASP A 2 -7.92 1.21 1.31
CA ASP A 2 -8.60 2.36 0.73
C ASP A 2 -10.13 2.30 0.96
N ALA A 3 -10.81 3.42 0.67
CA ALA A 3 -12.26 3.59 0.86
C ALA A 3 -13.14 2.59 0.08
N GLY A 4 -12.59 1.89 -0.91
CA GLY A 4 -13.28 0.79 -1.62
C GLY A 4 -13.52 -0.46 -0.77
N PHE A 5 -12.85 -0.60 0.38
CA PHE A 5 -12.97 -1.74 1.28
C PHE A 5 -13.86 -1.46 2.50
N VAL A 6 -14.83 -0.59 2.34
CA VAL A 6 -15.74 -0.20 3.42
C VAL A 6 -16.97 -1.12 3.43
N GLY A 7 -17.20 -1.80 4.57
CA GLY A 7 -18.39 -2.65 4.74
C GLY A 7 -18.35 -3.48 6.01
N TYR A 8 -19.50 -3.62 6.69
CA TYR A 8 -19.63 -4.37 7.94
C TYR A 8 -19.17 -5.82 7.80
N ASP A 9 -19.69 -6.53 6.79
CA ASP A 9 -19.42 -7.97 6.61
C ASP A 9 -17.94 -8.22 6.28
N PHE A 10 -17.32 -7.34 5.49
CA PHE A 10 -15.91 -7.41 5.16
C PHE A 10 -15.03 -7.18 6.40
N TRP A 11 -15.34 -6.16 7.19
CA TRP A 11 -14.58 -5.85 8.42
C TRP A 11 -14.73 -6.95 9.46
N LYS A 12 -15.95 -7.50 9.58
CA LYS A 12 -16.19 -8.63 10.45
C LYS A 12 -15.39 -9.86 10.02
N ALA A 13 -15.35 -10.16 8.74
CA ALA A 13 -14.57 -11.29 8.21
C ALA A 13 -13.06 -11.16 8.55
N ILE A 14 -12.48 -9.94 8.48
CA ILE A 14 -11.09 -9.71 8.89
C ILE A 14 -10.92 -9.99 10.39
N LEU A 15 -11.81 -9.47 11.23
CA LEU A 15 -11.73 -9.66 12.69
C LEU A 15 -11.90 -11.14 13.07
N ASP A 16 -12.76 -11.87 12.37
CA ASP A 16 -12.96 -13.30 12.59
C ASP A 16 -11.68 -14.13 12.26
N THR A 17 -10.72 -13.58 11.50
CA THR A 17 -9.39 -14.16 11.27
C THR A 17 -8.32 -13.72 12.27
N SER A 18 -8.70 -13.03 13.33
CA SER A 18 -7.78 -12.46 14.34
C SER A 18 -6.76 -11.48 13.78
N HIS A 19 -7.06 -10.83 12.65
CA HIS A 19 -6.25 -9.77 12.08
C HIS A 19 -6.83 -8.39 12.39
N ASP A 20 -5.92 -7.43 12.57
CA ASP A 20 -6.29 -6.03 12.68
C ASP A 20 -6.32 -5.35 11.32
N PHE A 21 -7.10 -4.27 11.23
CA PHE A 21 -7.18 -3.46 10.02
C PHE A 21 -7.18 -1.97 10.33
N MET A 22 -6.77 -1.19 9.34
CA MET A 22 -6.96 0.25 9.29
C MET A 22 -7.40 0.64 7.88
N ILE A 23 -8.52 1.34 7.77
CA ILE A 23 -9.17 1.66 6.50
C ILE A 23 -9.51 3.14 6.46
N ARG A 24 -9.22 3.79 5.33
CA ARG A 24 -9.70 5.14 5.06
C ARG A 24 -11.18 5.12 4.78
N ILE A 25 -11.91 6.05 5.39
CA ILE A 25 -13.32 6.30 5.08
C ILE A 25 -13.38 7.58 4.26
N GLY A 26 -14.12 7.57 3.15
CA GLY A 26 -14.33 8.78 2.34
C GLY A 26 -15.05 9.87 3.13
N ALA A 27 -14.72 11.13 2.88
CA ALA A 27 -15.35 12.29 3.52
C ALA A 27 -16.89 12.34 3.33
N ASN A 28 -17.40 11.70 2.27
CA ASN A 28 -18.82 11.59 1.96
C ASN A 28 -19.50 10.39 2.62
N VAL A 29 -18.74 9.49 3.24
CA VAL A 29 -19.30 8.38 4.03
C VAL A 29 -19.81 8.97 5.33
N LYS A 30 -21.08 9.34 5.35
CA LYS A 30 -21.80 9.47 6.62
C LYS A 30 -21.83 8.05 7.18
N LEU A 31 -20.89 7.75 8.08
CA LEU A 31 -20.74 6.45 8.76
C LEU A 31 -22.09 5.83 9.13
N ILE A 32 -23.04 6.67 9.53
CA ILE A 32 -24.39 6.30 9.96
C ILE A 32 -25.29 5.87 8.79
N LYS A 33 -25.14 6.44 7.58
CA LYS A 33 -26.09 6.18 6.48
C LYS A 33 -25.67 5.05 5.52
N GLN A 34 -24.36 4.89 5.28
CA GLN A 34 -23.88 3.90 4.29
C GLN A 34 -23.43 2.58 4.92
N LEU A 35 -23.01 2.60 6.18
CA LEU A 35 -22.53 1.40 6.89
C LEU A 35 -23.60 0.75 7.79
N GLY A 36 -24.83 1.22 7.76
CA GLY A 36 -25.88 0.81 8.68
C GLY A 36 -25.94 1.71 9.91
N TYR A 37 -26.29 1.15 11.07
CA TYR A 37 -26.35 1.91 12.32
C TYR A 37 -24.95 2.06 12.90
N ALA A 38 -24.49 3.30 13.10
CA ALA A 38 -23.25 3.61 13.80
C ALA A 38 -23.52 4.61 14.91
N ARG A 39 -22.83 4.45 16.04
CA ARG A 39 -22.76 5.43 17.13
C ARG A 39 -21.30 5.71 17.39
N GLU A 40 -20.96 6.98 17.53
CA GLU A 40 -19.63 7.42 17.93
C GLU A 40 -19.68 7.95 19.36
N TYR A 41 -18.75 7.54 20.17
CA TYR A 41 -18.54 8.07 21.51
C TYR A 41 -17.04 8.08 21.79
N ASP A 42 -16.48 9.25 22.08
CA ASP A 42 -15.07 9.45 22.40
C ASP A 42 -14.12 8.76 21.40
N HIS A 43 -14.31 9.03 20.10
CA HIS A 43 -13.57 8.41 18.98
C HIS A 43 -13.75 6.89 18.83
N ILE A 44 -14.63 6.28 19.61
CA ILE A 44 -15.02 4.88 19.43
C ILE A 44 -16.29 4.80 18.61
N VAL A 45 -16.24 4.01 17.55
CA VAL A 45 -17.37 3.77 16.65
C VAL A 45 -17.95 2.41 16.91
N TYR A 46 -19.23 2.37 17.24
CA TYR A 46 -20.03 1.15 17.37
C TYR A 46 -20.83 0.97 16.09
N LEU A 47 -20.52 -0.07 15.34
CA LEU A 47 -21.09 -0.29 14.01
C LEU A 47 -21.94 -1.55 13.97
N TRP A 48 -23.17 -1.40 13.46
CA TRP A 48 -24.09 -2.52 13.17
C TRP A 48 -24.41 -2.55 11.67
N SER A 49 -24.51 -3.73 11.10
CA SER A 49 -25.23 -3.87 9.83
C SER A 49 -26.75 -3.79 10.08
N VAL A 50 -27.51 -3.43 9.06
CA VAL A 50 -28.99 -3.39 9.16
C VAL A 50 -29.57 -4.72 9.63
N LYS A 51 -29.00 -5.83 9.17
CA LYS A 51 -29.41 -7.20 9.56
C LYS A 51 -29.07 -7.50 11.02
N VAL A 52 -27.89 -7.10 11.45
CA VAL A 52 -27.36 -7.35 12.81
C VAL A 52 -28.09 -6.49 13.84
N ALA A 53 -28.38 -5.22 13.54
CA ALA A 53 -29.15 -4.33 14.38
C ALA A 53 -30.57 -4.87 14.65
N LYS A 54 -31.24 -5.40 13.61
CA LYS A 54 -32.56 -6.04 13.74
C LYS A 54 -32.55 -7.27 14.65
N LYS A 55 -31.41 -8.01 14.68
CA LYS A 55 -31.24 -9.22 15.50
C LYS A 55 -30.70 -8.91 16.90
N LYS A 56 -30.53 -7.63 17.28
CA LYS A 56 -29.94 -7.20 18.58
C LYS A 56 -28.56 -7.83 18.87
N MET A 57 -27.76 -8.08 17.84
CA MET A 57 -26.40 -8.61 18.00
C MET A 57 -25.42 -7.51 18.39
N SER A 58 -24.28 -7.90 18.95
CA SER A 58 -23.22 -6.97 19.34
C SER A 58 -22.66 -6.21 18.14
N PRO A 59 -22.31 -4.91 18.31
CA PRO A 59 -21.68 -4.12 17.26
C PRO A 59 -20.24 -4.55 17.01
N LEU A 60 -19.69 -4.16 15.86
CA LEU A 60 -18.25 -4.02 15.72
C LEU A 60 -17.81 -2.76 16.43
N VAL A 61 -16.80 -2.89 17.29
CA VAL A 61 -16.22 -1.77 18.03
C VAL A 61 -14.93 -1.36 17.36
N LEU A 62 -14.85 -0.12 16.91
CA LEU A 62 -13.75 0.39 16.09
C LEU A 62 -13.30 1.75 16.64
N ARG A 63 -12.05 2.14 16.40
CA ARG A 63 -11.54 3.47 16.73
C ARG A 63 -11.52 4.36 15.50
N LEU A 64 -12.03 5.57 15.62
CA LEU A 64 -11.97 6.62 14.60
C LEU A 64 -10.74 7.49 14.87
N ILE A 65 -9.92 7.70 13.84
CA ILE A 65 -8.78 8.62 13.85
C ILE A 65 -9.02 9.67 12.78
N VAL A 66 -8.96 10.94 13.15
CA VAL A 66 -9.13 12.07 12.23
C VAL A 66 -7.79 12.73 12.01
N ILE A 67 -7.37 12.79 10.75
CA ILE A 67 -6.10 13.40 10.35
C ILE A 67 -6.41 14.71 9.62
N TYR A 68 -5.80 15.78 10.06
CA TYR A 68 -5.85 17.06 9.38
C TYR A 68 -4.57 17.22 8.54
N ASP A 69 -4.64 16.79 7.28
CA ASP A 69 -3.52 16.87 6.33
C ASP A 69 -4.01 17.62 5.06
N GLY A 70 -3.90 18.94 5.10
CA GLY A 70 -4.35 19.82 4.02
C GLY A 70 -5.76 20.40 4.23
N LYS A 71 -6.52 20.59 3.12
CA LYS A 71 -7.80 21.32 3.11
C LYS A 71 -8.99 20.54 3.69
N GLN A 72 -8.91 19.22 3.71
CA GLN A 72 -10.01 18.36 4.18
C GLN A 72 -9.50 17.27 5.14
N PRO A 73 -10.26 16.97 6.22
CA PRO A 73 -9.88 15.92 7.12
C PRO A 73 -9.94 14.54 6.44
N VAL A 74 -8.99 13.68 6.78
CA VAL A 74 -8.98 12.27 6.42
C VAL A 74 -9.44 11.46 7.62
N TYR A 75 -10.43 10.62 7.41
CA TYR A 75 -10.98 9.75 8.44
C TYR A 75 -10.45 8.34 8.27
N LEU A 76 -9.82 7.80 9.32
CA LEU A 76 -9.39 6.41 9.40
C LEU A 76 -10.19 5.68 10.46
N VAL A 77 -10.56 4.44 10.17
CA VAL A 77 -11.16 3.53 11.14
C VAL A 77 -10.24 2.33 11.30
N THR A 78 -10.01 1.94 12.55
CA THR A 78 -9.17 0.79 12.89
C THR A 78 -9.83 -0.11 13.93
N SER A 79 -9.54 -1.40 13.87
CA SER A 79 -9.90 -2.38 14.90
C SER A 79 -9.04 -2.27 16.16
N VAL A 80 -7.86 -1.65 16.07
CA VAL A 80 -6.96 -1.47 17.20
C VAL A 80 -7.46 -0.33 18.10
N LEU A 81 -8.16 -0.67 19.18
CA LEU A 81 -8.76 0.32 20.10
C LEU A 81 -7.71 1.00 21.00
N SER A 82 -6.68 0.26 21.40
CA SER A 82 -5.65 0.74 22.31
C SER A 82 -4.68 1.70 21.61
N LYS A 83 -4.57 2.94 22.13
CA LYS A 83 -3.57 3.92 21.69
C LYS A 83 -2.13 3.51 22.03
N GLN A 84 -1.96 2.60 23.00
CA GLN A 84 -0.65 2.05 23.38
C GLN A 84 -0.15 1.06 22.33
N ARG A 85 -1.06 0.27 21.71
CA ARG A 85 -0.71 -0.67 20.62
C ARG A 85 -0.52 0.05 19.28
N LEU A 86 -1.29 1.09 19.00
CA LEU A 86 -1.24 1.89 17.80
C LEU A 86 -1.58 3.33 18.15
N SER A 87 -0.57 4.19 18.30
CA SER A 87 -0.80 5.61 18.51
C SER A 87 -1.43 6.27 17.29
N ASP A 88 -2.04 7.45 17.47
CA ASP A 88 -2.59 8.20 16.34
C ASP A 88 -1.48 8.63 15.36
N GLN A 89 -0.29 8.96 15.88
CA GLN A 89 0.88 9.30 15.06
C GLN A 89 1.35 8.11 14.21
N GLN A 90 1.48 6.93 14.80
CA GLN A 90 1.84 5.71 14.05
C GLN A 90 0.79 5.37 12.98
N ALA A 91 -0.51 5.55 13.29
CA ALA A 91 -1.57 5.35 12.32
C ALA A 91 -1.47 6.30 11.13
N ILE A 92 -1.10 7.56 11.38
CA ILE A 92 -0.84 8.56 10.33
C ILE A 92 0.33 8.14 9.44
N GLU A 93 1.43 7.70 10.04
CA GLU A 93 2.63 7.24 9.32
C GLU A 93 2.31 6.02 8.45
N ILE A 94 1.69 4.99 9.02
CA ILE A 94 1.25 3.80 8.26
C ILE A 94 0.29 4.19 7.12
N TYR A 95 -0.59 5.17 7.35
CA TYR A 95 -1.50 5.61 6.29
C TYR A 95 -0.77 6.34 5.17
N ARG A 96 0.24 7.14 5.47
CA ARG A 96 1.08 7.82 4.47
C ARG A 96 1.86 6.83 3.62
N ASP A 97 2.39 5.78 4.23
CA ASP A 97 3.11 4.71 3.53
C ASP A 97 2.24 3.95 2.52
N ARG A 98 0.91 3.98 2.68
CA ARG A 98 -0.04 3.44 1.69
C ARG A 98 0.20 4.00 0.29
N TRP A 99 0.65 5.25 0.17
CA TRP A 99 0.96 5.86 -1.12
C TRP A 99 2.04 5.10 -1.90
N GLY A 100 2.93 4.42 -1.19
CA GLY A 100 3.97 3.58 -1.79
C GLY A 100 3.42 2.48 -2.70
N ILE A 101 2.27 1.87 -2.34
CA ILE A 101 1.66 0.83 -3.18
C ILE A 101 1.08 1.40 -4.48
N GLU A 102 0.54 2.62 -4.46
CA GLU A 102 0.05 3.29 -5.67
C GLU A 102 1.21 3.64 -6.61
N LEU A 103 2.34 4.11 -6.05
CA LEU A 103 3.58 4.35 -6.79
C LEU A 103 4.10 3.04 -7.41
N PHE A 104 4.09 1.94 -6.65
CA PHE A 104 4.49 0.62 -7.14
C PHE A 104 3.61 0.17 -8.32
N PHE A 105 2.28 0.23 -8.18
CA PHE A 105 1.38 -0.13 -9.28
C PHE A 105 1.51 0.78 -10.49
N ARG A 106 1.71 2.07 -10.28
CA ARG A 106 1.99 3.01 -11.37
C ARG A 106 3.27 2.64 -12.11
N THR A 107 4.35 2.38 -11.36
CA THR A 107 5.62 1.96 -11.93
C THR A 107 5.49 0.63 -12.68
N PHE A 108 4.80 -0.34 -12.10
CA PHE A 108 4.54 -1.63 -12.74
C PHE A 108 3.78 -1.49 -14.05
N LYS A 109 2.71 -0.69 -14.06
CA LYS A 109 1.90 -0.48 -15.26
C LYS A 109 2.60 0.37 -16.32
N GLN A 110 3.17 1.51 -15.93
CA GLN A 110 3.68 2.51 -16.87
C GLN A 110 5.15 2.33 -17.21
N THR A 111 6.01 2.23 -16.21
CA THR A 111 7.47 2.16 -16.43
C THR A 111 7.92 0.76 -16.82
N PHE A 112 7.35 -0.27 -16.15
CA PHE A 112 7.63 -1.68 -16.46
C PHE A 112 6.82 -2.18 -17.67
N GLY A 113 5.84 -1.40 -18.14
CA GLY A 113 5.07 -1.67 -19.35
C GLY A 113 4.05 -2.82 -19.20
N ARG A 114 3.59 -3.10 -17.98
CA ARG A 114 2.64 -4.18 -17.68
C ARG A 114 1.18 -3.69 -17.56
N THR A 115 0.79 -2.74 -18.37
CA THR A 115 -0.62 -2.30 -18.47
C THR A 115 -1.51 -3.39 -19.03
N LYS A 116 -0.97 -4.20 -19.96
CA LYS A 116 -1.63 -5.38 -20.53
C LYS A 116 -0.63 -6.53 -20.55
N LEU A 117 -1.09 -7.71 -20.15
CA LEU A 117 -0.33 -8.94 -20.30
C LEU A 117 -0.34 -9.36 -21.76
N ARG A 118 0.76 -9.93 -22.24
CA ARG A 118 0.93 -10.35 -23.63
C ARG A 118 0.40 -11.76 -23.89
N SER A 119 0.35 -12.56 -22.84
CA SER A 119 -0.10 -13.95 -22.88
C SER A 119 -1.59 -14.04 -23.16
N ARG A 120 -1.99 -15.02 -23.99
CA ARG A 120 -3.39 -15.26 -24.38
C ARG A 120 -4.09 -16.31 -23.54
N SER A 121 -3.36 -17.20 -22.84
CA SER A 121 -3.93 -18.18 -21.91
C SER A 121 -3.87 -17.68 -20.46
N ALA A 122 -4.81 -18.09 -19.65
CA ALA A 122 -4.88 -17.67 -18.23
C ALA A 122 -3.63 -18.12 -17.43
N GLU A 123 -3.14 -19.34 -17.69
CA GLU A 123 -1.94 -19.88 -17.03
C GLU A 123 -0.69 -19.07 -17.38
N ASN A 124 -0.46 -18.83 -18.68
CA ASN A 124 0.69 -18.04 -19.10
C ASN A 124 0.58 -16.57 -18.66
N ALA A 125 -0.62 -16.01 -18.63
CA ALA A 125 -0.85 -14.66 -18.10
C ALA A 125 -0.51 -14.56 -16.61
N LYS A 126 -0.84 -15.58 -15.83
CA LYS A 126 -0.46 -15.67 -14.42
C LYS A 126 1.06 -15.75 -14.26
N LEU A 127 1.72 -16.64 -14.99
CA LEU A 127 3.19 -16.75 -14.97
C LEU A 127 3.86 -15.44 -15.38
N GLU A 128 3.38 -14.78 -16.45
CA GLU A 128 3.89 -13.48 -16.88
C GLU A 128 3.75 -12.42 -15.79
N LEU A 129 2.61 -12.40 -15.07
CA LEU A 129 2.39 -11.50 -13.95
C LEU A 129 3.34 -11.80 -12.80
N ASP A 130 3.43 -13.06 -12.36
CA ASP A 130 4.25 -13.50 -11.24
C ASP A 130 5.74 -13.16 -11.49
N TRP A 131 6.28 -13.50 -12.65
CA TRP A 131 7.66 -13.17 -13.01
C TRP A 131 7.90 -11.67 -13.14
N SER A 132 6.93 -10.92 -13.62
CA SER A 132 7.03 -9.46 -13.70
C SER A 132 7.06 -8.81 -12.32
N LEU A 133 6.28 -9.32 -11.36
CA LEU A 133 6.29 -8.85 -9.97
C LEU A 133 7.61 -9.21 -9.28
N VAL A 134 8.09 -10.45 -9.44
CA VAL A 134 9.38 -10.90 -8.89
C VAL A 134 10.53 -10.06 -9.45
N ALA A 135 10.54 -9.80 -10.76
CA ALA A 135 11.57 -8.97 -11.38
C ALA A 135 11.58 -7.53 -10.84
N LEU A 136 10.39 -6.90 -10.74
CA LEU A 136 10.28 -5.55 -10.19
C LEU A 136 10.72 -5.51 -8.72
N TRP A 137 10.29 -6.48 -7.92
CA TRP A 137 10.68 -6.60 -6.53
C TRP A 137 12.20 -6.77 -6.36
N SER A 138 12.83 -7.64 -7.17
CA SER A 138 14.28 -7.86 -7.16
C SER A 138 15.05 -6.58 -7.52
N ILE A 139 14.59 -5.83 -8.53
CA ILE A 139 15.18 -4.55 -8.91
C ILE A 139 15.08 -3.54 -7.74
N CYS A 140 13.93 -3.47 -7.07
CA CYS A 140 13.74 -2.60 -5.92
C CYS A 140 14.66 -2.98 -4.75
N LEU A 141 14.81 -4.28 -4.45
CA LEU A 141 15.72 -4.75 -3.40
C LEU A 141 17.18 -4.40 -3.70
N LEU A 142 17.61 -4.61 -4.95
CA LEU A 142 18.96 -4.21 -5.36
C LEU A 142 19.17 -2.71 -5.22
N GLY A 143 18.20 -1.90 -5.65
CA GLY A 143 18.27 -0.45 -5.53
C GLY A 143 18.33 0.01 -4.07
N GLN A 144 17.49 -0.54 -3.19
CA GLN A 144 17.51 -0.24 -1.76
C GLN A 144 18.85 -0.60 -1.12
N ARG A 145 19.43 -1.74 -1.49
CA ARG A 145 20.75 -2.15 -1.00
C ARG A 145 21.83 -1.14 -1.40
N GLU A 146 21.81 -0.67 -2.64
CA GLU A 146 22.82 0.28 -3.12
C GLU A 146 22.63 1.68 -2.50
N LEU A 147 21.37 2.12 -2.27
CA LEU A 147 21.10 3.35 -1.51
C LEU A 147 21.67 3.27 -0.09
N VAL A 148 21.42 2.16 0.62
CA VAL A 148 21.98 1.96 1.98
C VAL A 148 23.51 1.98 1.95
N ARG A 149 24.15 1.39 0.94
CA ARG A 149 25.61 1.45 0.78
C ARG A 149 26.13 2.86 0.50
N ALA A 150 25.32 3.69 -0.15
CA ALA A 150 25.63 5.09 -0.40
C ALA A 150 25.34 6.01 0.80
N GLY A 151 24.79 5.47 1.90
CA GLY A 151 24.41 6.25 3.10
C GLY A 151 23.01 6.85 3.01
N GLU A 152 22.23 6.50 2.00
CA GLU A 152 20.88 6.99 1.79
C GLU A 152 19.82 6.08 2.42
N ALA A 153 18.65 6.63 2.69
CA ALA A 153 17.56 5.87 3.28
C ALA A 153 16.86 4.98 2.23
N PRO A 154 16.60 3.68 2.50
CA PRO A 154 16.07 2.74 1.51
C PRO A 154 14.66 3.10 1.00
N TRP A 155 13.86 3.84 1.77
CA TRP A 155 12.53 4.29 1.36
C TRP A 155 12.55 5.44 0.36
N GLN A 156 13.71 6.08 0.13
CA GLN A 156 13.89 7.09 -0.91
C GLN A 156 14.08 6.51 -2.31
N LEU A 157 14.07 5.17 -2.44
CA LEU A 157 14.21 4.54 -3.74
C LEU A 157 13.08 4.95 -4.69
N SER A 158 13.46 5.41 -5.88
CA SER A 158 12.56 5.52 -7.02
C SER A 158 12.51 4.19 -7.78
N PRO A 159 11.42 3.40 -7.71
CA PRO A 159 11.32 2.17 -8.49
C PRO A 159 11.45 2.42 -10.00
N ALA A 160 10.92 3.55 -10.48
CA ALA A 160 11.06 3.95 -11.88
C ALA A 160 12.51 4.26 -12.25
N GLY A 161 13.24 4.95 -11.35
CA GLY A 161 14.68 5.21 -11.49
C GLY A 161 15.50 3.93 -11.56
N ALA A 162 15.23 2.99 -10.64
CA ALA A 162 15.90 1.69 -10.60
C ALA A 162 15.69 0.87 -11.90
N ILE A 163 14.46 0.83 -12.43
CA ILE A 163 14.18 0.16 -13.70
C ILE A 163 14.96 0.81 -14.85
N LYS A 164 14.98 2.15 -14.92
CA LYS A 164 15.74 2.88 -15.93
C LYS A 164 17.24 2.61 -15.83
N ALA A 165 17.79 2.53 -14.61
CA ALA A 165 19.17 2.16 -14.37
C ALA A 165 19.51 0.78 -14.97
N VAL A 166 18.70 -0.23 -14.66
CA VAL A 166 18.85 -1.58 -15.21
C VAL A 166 18.74 -1.57 -16.73
N GLN A 167 17.73 -0.89 -17.28
CA GLN A 167 17.56 -0.79 -18.74
C GLN A 167 18.72 -0.10 -19.45
N ALA A 168 19.26 0.99 -18.87
CA ALA A 168 20.42 1.69 -19.42
C ALA A 168 21.65 0.81 -19.39
N THR A 169 21.90 0.10 -18.29
CA THR A 169 23.00 -0.84 -18.16
C THR A 169 22.89 -1.97 -19.18
N MET A 170 21.71 -2.57 -19.35
CA MET A 170 21.47 -3.63 -20.35
C MET A 170 21.69 -3.16 -21.80
N ARG A 171 21.38 -1.91 -22.12
CA ARG A 171 21.65 -1.34 -23.45
C ARG A 171 23.15 -1.20 -23.71
N ASN A 172 23.92 -0.95 -22.67
CA ASN A 172 25.37 -0.71 -22.70
C ASN A 172 26.20 -1.95 -22.36
N TYR A 173 25.59 -3.15 -22.31
CA TYR A 173 26.25 -4.38 -21.84
C TYR A 173 27.46 -4.83 -22.70
N ARG A 174 27.64 -4.26 -23.89
CA ARG A 174 28.80 -4.51 -24.76
C ARG A 174 30.08 -3.82 -24.30
N VAL A 175 29.97 -2.89 -23.34
CA VAL A 175 31.11 -2.28 -22.65
C VAL A 175 31.56 -3.26 -21.55
N ARG A 176 32.86 -3.43 -21.39
CA ARG A 176 33.57 -4.44 -20.57
C ARG A 176 32.81 -4.92 -19.31
N PRO A 177 32.73 -6.25 -19.03
CA PRO A 177 31.94 -6.81 -17.92
C PRO A 177 32.27 -6.24 -16.55
N GLU A 178 33.51 -5.87 -16.30
CA GLU A 178 33.96 -5.32 -15.00
C GLU A 178 33.40 -3.91 -14.75
N SER A 179 33.27 -3.10 -15.79
CA SER A 179 32.68 -1.77 -15.66
C SER A 179 31.14 -1.79 -15.66
N PHE A 180 30.53 -2.91 -16.08
CA PHE A 180 29.09 -3.07 -16.14
C PHE A 180 28.43 -3.09 -14.75
N ASN A 181 28.98 -3.86 -13.82
CA ASN A 181 28.45 -3.93 -12.44
C ASN A 181 28.65 -2.62 -11.70
N GLU A 182 29.80 -1.98 -11.85
CA GLU A 182 30.07 -0.66 -11.26
C GLU A 182 29.11 0.40 -11.78
N MET A 183 28.85 0.41 -13.07
CA MET A 183 27.88 1.31 -13.69
C MET A 183 26.46 1.07 -13.13
N LEU A 184 26.02 -0.19 -13.05
CA LEU A 184 24.70 -0.53 -12.52
C LEU A 184 24.56 -0.08 -11.07
N TYR A 185 25.53 -0.38 -10.23
CA TYR A 185 25.45 -0.05 -8.80
C TYR A 185 25.49 1.47 -8.57
N SER A 186 26.31 2.20 -9.31
CA SER A 186 26.36 3.66 -9.27
C SER A 186 25.02 4.27 -9.71
N MET A 187 24.42 3.77 -10.78
CA MET A 187 23.11 4.25 -11.24
C MET A 187 21.97 3.91 -10.26
N LEU A 188 22.03 2.75 -9.59
CA LEU A 188 21.06 2.37 -8.57
C LEU A 188 21.19 3.23 -7.31
N ALA A 189 22.42 3.56 -6.89
CA ALA A 189 22.69 4.45 -5.76
C ALA A 189 22.15 5.88 -5.98
N ASN A 190 21.97 6.30 -7.22
CA ASN A 190 21.42 7.61 -7.59
C ASN A 190 19.91 7.54 -7.98
N ALA A 191 19.26 6.40 -7.84
CA ALA A 191 17.85 6.23 -8.18
C ALA A 191 16.93 6.69 -7.03
N LEU A 192 17.01 7.97 -6.70
CA LEU A 192 16.21 8.62 -5.66
C LEU A 192 14.81 9.05 -6.18
N LEU A 193 13.87 9.21 -5.24
CA LEU A 193 12.50 9.71 -5.50
C LEU A 193 12.51 11.19 -5.88
#